data_65292ab55b9048b8dfdd1a427b7dec3a
#
_entry.id   65292ab55b9048b8dfdd1a427b7dec3a
#
_cell.length_a   1.000
_cell.length_b   1.000
_cell.length_c   1.000
_cell.angle_alpha   90.00
_cell.angle_beta   90.00
_cell.angle_gamma   90.00
#
_symmetry.space_group_name_H-M   'P 1'
#
loop_
_entity.id
_entity.type
_entity.pdbx_description
1 polymer ?
#
loop_
_entity_poly.entity_id
_entity_poly.type
_entity_poly.pdbx_seq_one_letter_code
_entity_poly.pdbx_strand_id
1 'polypeptide(L)'
;VFSIPWTNREQTVFAPLNDYTATVIGMVRDDVPFNTVLSDDILYVGAGSAPAYSPANNDNYQFLEDNDADLRLSAVLARRTQSSLTGIPTEATAGIITTRAAAQAFFIAGTNRAMFRFTLLNHLCHDMEQVQDTSLPPDRIRQDVSRSPGGDSRVFLNNCIGCHSGMDPMAQAMN
;
A
#
# COMPACT_ATOMS: atom_id res chain seq x y z
N VAL A 1 16.26 9.60 -6.95
CA VAL A 1 15.86 8.18 -6.88
C VAL A 1 15.20 7.94 -5.54
N PHE A 2 13.99 7.44 -5.56
CA PHE A 2 13.15 7.23 -4.37
C PHE A 2 12.92 5.74 -4.16
N SER A 3 12.52 5.35 -2.95
CA SER A 3 12.09 3.98 -2.69
C SER A 3 10.58 3.84 -2.85
N ILE A 4 10.17 2.65 -3.27
CA ILE A 4 8.77 2.22 -3.14
C ILE A 4 8.59 1.39 -1.86
N PRO A 5 7.35 1.15 -1.43
CA PRO A 5 7.09 0.23 -0.33
C PRO A 5 7.75 -1.13 -0.54
N TRP A 6 8.26 -1.70 0.53
CA TRP A 6 9.06 -2.91 0.47
C TRP A 6 8.19 -4.16 0.30
N THR A 7 8.41 -4.90 -0.78
CA THR A 7 7.69 -6.14 -1.09
C THR A 7 8.58 -7.38 -1.08
N ASN A 8 9.90 -7.18 -1.00
CA ASN A 8 10.87 -8.24 -0.96
C ASN A 8 11.72 -8.13 0.32
N ARG A 9 11.97 -9.25 0.99
CA ARG A 9 12.81 -9.28 2.18
C ARG A 9 14.29 -9.00 1.90
N GLU A 10 14.72 -9.10 0.64
CA GLU A 10 16.13 -9.11 0.30
C GLU A 10 16.68 -7.74 -0.07
N GLN A 11 15.86 -6.83 -0.57
CA GLN A 11 16.33 -5.51 -1.01
C GLN A 11 15.25 -4.45 -1.11
N THR A 12 15.65 -3.20 -0.91
CA THR A 12 14.83 -2.04 -1.24
C THR A 12 14.80 -1.84 -2.76
N VAL A 13 13.61 -1.70 -3.31
CA VAL A 13 13.43 -1.35 -4.72
C VAL A 13 13.41 0.16 -4.86
N PHE A 14 14.31 0.69 -5.68
CA PHE A 14 14.34 2.11 -6.03
C PHE A 14 13.47 2.38 -7.25
N ALA A 15 12.73 3.45 -7.20
CA ALA A 15 11.82 3.88 -8.26
C ALA A 15 11.91 5.41 -8.46
N PRO A 16 11.39 5.94 -9.58
CA PRO A 16 11.13 7.36 -9.71
C PRO A 16 10.22 7.89 -8.60
N LEU A 17 10.22 9.21 -8.41
CA LEU A 17 9.25 9.89 -7.54
C LEU A 17 7.82 9.44 -7.93
N ASN A 18 7.01 9.15 -6.92
CA ASN A 18 5.68 8.60 -7.10
C ASN A 18 4.72 9.14 -6.02
N ASP A 19 3.44 8.84 -6.18
CA ASP A 19 2.39 9.35 -5.29
C ASP A 19 2.56 8.94 -3.82
N TYR A 20 3.03 7.73 -3.56
CA TYR A 20 3.32 7.27 -2.20
C TYR A 20 4.42 8.13 -1.55
N THR A 21 5.57 8.24 -2.20
CA THR A 21 6.72 8.97 -1.66
C THR A 21 6.45 10.47 -1.60
N ALA A 22 5.85 11.05 -2.64
CA ALA A 22 5.50 12.46 -2.69
C ALA A 22 4.50 12.84 -1.58
N THR A 23 3.56 11.95 -1.26
CA THR A 23 2.61 12.20 -0.17
C THR A 23 3.31 12.21 1.19
N VAL A 24 4.21 11.28 1.45
CA VAL A 24 5.01 11.29 2.68
C VAL A 24 5.85 12.57 2.79
N ILE A 25 6.54 12.96 1.70
CA ILE A 25 7.34 14.20 1.66
C ILE A 25 6.47 15.42 1.96
N GLY A 26 5.31 15.52 1.31
CA GLY A 26 4.39 16.64 1.51
C GLY A 26 3.81 16.70 2.92
N MET A 27 3.44 15.57 3.51
CA MET A 27 2.95 15.52 4.89
C MET A 27 4.02 15.98 5.89
N VAL A 28 5.27 15.54 5.72
CA VAL A 28 6.39 15.96 6.57
C VAL A 28 6.67 17.47 6.39
N ARG A 29 6.69 17.95 5.15
CA ARG A 29 6.91 19.37 4.84
C ARG A 29 5.88 20.29 5.51
N ASP A 30 4.60 19.89 5.45
CA ASP A 30 3.47 20.73 5.89
C ASP A 30 3.07 20.46 7.35
N ASP A 31 3.89 19.68 8.07
CA ASP A 31 3.65 19.30 9.48
C ASP A 31 2.24 18.69 9.70
N VAL A 32 1.79 17.88 8.72
CA VAL A 32 0.54 17.14 8.86
C VAL A 32 0.72 16.04 9.89
N PRO A 33 -0.22 15.82 10.83
CA PRO A 33 -0.11 14.76 11.83
C PRO A 33 0.18 13.41 11.21
N PHE A 34 1.40 12.89 11.44
CA PHE A 34 1.87 11.69 10.72
C PHE A 34 1.13 10.40 11.11
N ASN A 35 0.43 10.41 12.24
CA ASN A 35 -0.47 9.31 12.63
C ASN A 35 -1.67 9.14 11.68
N THR A 36 -1.93 10.10 10.79
CA THR A 36 -3.00 10.03 9.79
C THR A 36 -2.52 9.48 8.44
N VAL A 37 -1.24 9.19 8.30
CA VAL A 37 -0.62 8.74 7.02
C VAL A 37 -1.28 7.49 6.40
N LEU A 38 -1.91 6.66 7.23
CA LEU A 38 -2.59 5.44 6.82
C LEU A 38 -4.12 5.55 6.78
N SER A 39 -4.69 6.74 7.05
CA SER A 39 -6.14 6.89 7.20
C SER A 39 -6.74 8.12 6.55
N ASP A 40 -5.95 9.19 6.31
CA ASP A 40 -6.47 10.42 5.72
C ASP A 40 -6.79 10.29 4.23
N ASP A 41 -7.82 11.03 3.80
CA ASP A 41 -8.08 11.29 2.37
C ASP A 41 -7.09 12.34 1.86
N ILE A 42 -5.85 11.95 1.68
CA ILE A 42 -4.74 12.85 1.35
C ILE A 42 -3.89 12.32 0.21
N LEU A 43 -3.50 13.23 -0.66
CA LEU A 43 -2.53 12.99 -1.73
C LEU A 43 -1.74 14.28 -1.97
N TYR A 44 -0.45 14.15 -2.25
CA TYR A 44 0.36 15.27 -2.71
C TYR A 44 0.75 15.07 -4.17
N VAL A 45 0.45 16.05 -5.00
CA VAL A 45 0.63 15.98 -6.45
C VAL A 45 1.44 17.16 -6.95
N GLY A 46 2.16 16.95 -8.04
CA GLY A 46 2.80 18.03 -8.78
C GLY A 46 1.77 19.04 -9.29
N ALA A 47 2.07 20.33 -9.10
CA ALA A 47 1.24 21.46 -9.49
C ALA A 47 1.99 22.35 -10.48
N GLY A 48 1.43 23.51 -10.81
CA GLY A 48 2.03 24.47 -11.74
C GLY A 48 2.10 23.92 -13.16
N SER A 49 3.32 23.69 -13.65
CA SER A 49 3.56 23.19 -15.02
C SER A 49 3.51 21.67 -15.13
N ALA A 50 3.39 20.94 -14.02
CA ALA A 50 3.32 19.49 -14.06
C ALA A 50 2.04 19.02 -14.77
N PRO A 51 2.09 17.90 -15.53
CA PRO A 51 0.89 17.27 -16.06
C PRO A 51 -0.12 16.98 -14.96
N ALA A 52 -1.40 16.94 -15.28
CA ALA A 52 -2.42 16.55 -14.29
C ALA A 52 -2.12 15.14 -13.73
N TYR A 53 -2.38 14.96 -12.42
CA TYR A 53 -2.27 13.64 -11.81
C TYR A 53 -3.22 12.65 -12.51
N SER A 54 -2.73 11.42 -12.66
CA SER A 54 -3.51 10.29 -13.18
C SER A 54 -3.22 9.03 -12.37
N PRO A 55 -4.24 8.27 -11.97
CA PRO A 55 -4.02 6.97 -11.34
C PRO A 55 -3.47 5.91 -12.32
N ALA A 56 -3.47 6.18 -13.63
CA ALA A 56 -3.03 5.25 -14.66
C ALA A 56 -1.53 5.31 -14.98
N ASN A 57 -0.85 6.42 -14.65
CA ASN A 57 0.57 6.62 -14.97
C ASN A 57 1.30 7.45 -13.92
N ASN A 58 2.61 7.63 -14.09
CA ASN A 58 3.48 8.38 -13.18
C ASN A 58 3.91 9.75 -13.73
N ASP A 59 3.32 10.23 -14.83
CA ASP A 59 3.80 11.37 -15.59
C ASP A 59 3.89 12.65 -14.75
N ASN A 60 2.95 12.87 -13.84
CA ASN A 60 2.94 14.02 -12.93
C ASN A 60 4.22 14.08 -12.07
N TYR A 61 4.62 12.96 -11.50
CA TYR A 61 5.79 12.87 -10.62
C TYR A 61 7.09 12.74 -11.38
N GLN A 62 7.07 12.05 -12.51
CA GLN A 62 8.21 11.96 -13.40
C GLN A 62 8.62 13.35 -13.89
N PHE A 63 7.65 14.19 -14.22
CA PHE A 63 7.91 15.57 -14.58
C PHE A 63 8.63 16.35 -13.47
N LEU A 64 8.23 16.16 -12.21
CA LEU A 64 8.89 16.83 -11.08
C LEU A 64 10.34 16.37 -10.93
N GLU A 65 10.59 15.08 -11.08
CA GLU A 65 11.94 14.50 -10.97
C GLU A 65 12.83 14.94 -12.13
N ASP A 66 12.34 14.90 -13.38
CA ASP A 66 13.09 15.26 -14.58
C ASP A 66 13.46 16.75 -14.64
N ASN A 67 12.72 17.61 -13.93
CA ASN A 67 12.96 19.03 -13.86
C ASN A 67 13.63 19.48 -12.54
N ASP A 68 14.15 18.56 -11.73
CA ASP A 68 14.73 18.85 -10.41
C ASP A 68 13.84 19.80 -9.57
N ALA A 69 12.53 19.57 -9.58
CA ALA A 69 11.55 20.46 -9.02
C ALA A 69 11.70 20.57 -7.49
N ASP A 70 11.63 21.76 -6.94
CA ASP A 70 11.76 21.99 -5.51
C ASP A 70 10.49 21.59 -4.75
N LEU A 71 10.45 20.35 -4.25
CA LEU A 71 9.31 19.77 -3.52
C LEU A 71 9.01 20.47 -2.19
N ARG A 72 9.89 21.38 -1.72
CA ARG A 72 9.65 22.21 -0.53
C ARG A 72 8.59 23.27 -0.78
N LEU A 73 8.33 23.60 -2.02
CA LEU A 73 7.38 24.66 -2.40
C LEU A 73 5.98 24.07 -2.58
N SER A 74 5.00 24.61 -1.86
CA SER A 74 3.59 24.21 -2.00
C SER A 74 2.99 24.51 -3.39
N ALA A 75 3.58 25.45 -4.12
CA ALA A 75 3.24 25.72 -5.51
C ALA A 75 3.75 24.65 -6.48
N VAL A 76 4.71 23.82 -6.07
CA VAL A 76 5.29 22.73 -6.86
C VAL A 76 4.69 21.39 -6.47
N LEU A 77 4.63 21.08 -5.17
CA LEU A 77 4.02 19.87 -4.65
C LEU A 77 2.83 20.27 -3.77
N ALA A 78 1.62 20.06 -4.24
CA ALA A 78 0.40 20.57 -3.62
C ALA A 78 -0.44 19.46 -2.99
N ARG A 79 -0.95 19.74 -1.78
CA ARG A 79 -1.92 18.87 -1.11
C ARG A 79 -3.25 18.83 -1.86
N ARG A 80 -3.84 17.65 -1.98
CA ARG A 80 -5.18 17.39 -2.56
C ARG A 80 -5.89 16.30 -1.74
N THR A 81 -7.18 16.14 -1.94
CA THR A 81 -7.92 14.97 -1.48
C THR A 81 -7.75 13.84 -2.51
N GLN A 82 -7.41 12.66 -2.02
CA GLN A 82 -7.19 11.49 -2.87
C GLN A 82 -8.48 11.09 -3.59
N SER A 83 -9.62 11.07 -2.88
CA SER A 83 -10.94 10.75 -3.43
C SER A 83 -11.31 11.61 -4.64
N SER A 84 -10.99 12.91 -4.61
CA SER A 84 -11.30 13.81 -5.72
C SER A 84 -10.49 13.55 -6.98
N LEU A 85 -9.32 12.92 -6.86
CA LEU A 85 -8.41 12.67 -7.98
C LEU A 85 -8.49 11.23 -8.51
N THR A 86 -8.82 10.27 -7.67
CA THR A 86 -8.80 8.85 -7.99
C THR A 86 -10.18 8.26 -8.24
N GLY A 87 -11.23 8.92 -7.74
CA GLY A 87 -12.59 8.36 -7.74
C GLY A 87 -12.84 7.30 -6.66
N ILE A 88 -11.87 7.04 -5.80
CA ILE A 88 -12.08 6.19 -4.61
C ILE A 88 -13.01 6.93 -3.65
N PRO A 89 -14.08 6.32 -3.13
CA PRO A 89 -14.93 6.95 -2.12
C PRO A 89 -14.12 7.41 -0.90
N THR A 90 -14.46 8.56 -0.32
CA THR A 90 -13.72 9.13 0.83
C THR A 90 -13.59 8.14 1.99
N GLU A 91 -14.63 7.36 2.25
CA GLU A 91 -14.65 6.33 3.29
C GLU A 91 -13.77 5.11 2.98
N ALA A 92 -13.32 4.96 1.74
CA ALA A 92 -12.44 3.88 1.30
C ALA A 92 -10.99 4.35 1.09
N THR A 93 -10.69 5.63 1.26
CA THR A 93 -9.32 6.12 1.23
C THR A 93 -8.58 5.74 2.51
N ALA A 94 -7.32 5.37 2.38
CA ALA A 94 -6.47 4.94 3.50
C ALA A 94 -5.05 5.53 3.35
N GLY A 95 -4.97 6.84 3.17
CA GLY A 95 -3.72 7.56 3.05
C GLY A 95 -2.81 6.99 1.95
N ILE A 96 -1.56 6.73 2.30
CA ILE A 96 -0.58 6.22 1.34
C ILE A 96 -0.85 4.77 0.91
N ILE A 97 -1.64 4.00 1.65
CA ILE A 97 -1.97 2.60 1.29
C ILE A 97 -2.80 2.54 0.00
N THR A 98 -3.67 3.51 -0.21
CA THR A 98 -4.54 3.59 -1.40
C THR A 98 -3.93 4.39 -2.56
N THR A 99 -2.63 4.70 -2.50
CA THR A 99 -1.91 5.29 -3.63
C THR A 99 -1.69 4.28 -4.76
N ARG A 100 -1.50 4.79 -5.98
CA ARG A 100 -1.17 3.96 -7.16
C ARG A 100 0.12 3.17 -6.95
N ALA A 101 1.15 3.79 -6.37
CA ALA A 101 2.43 3.13 -6.14
C ALA A 101 2.31 2.00 -5.10
N ALA A 102 1.53 2.19 -4.04
CA ALA A 102 1.24 1.13 -3.08
C ALA A 102 0.48 -0.03 -3.72
N ALA A 103 -0.55 0.27 -4.52
CA ALA A 103 -1.29 -0.75 -5.26
C ALA A 103 -0.36 -1.52 -6.21
N GLN A 104 0.47 -0.83 -6.98
CA GLN A 104 1.42 -1.44 -7.90
C GLN A 104 2.45 -2.33 -7.19
N ALA A 105 2.92 -1.91 -6.01
CA ALA A 105 3.90 -2.64 -5.23
C ALA A 105 3.29 -3.82 -4.46
N PHE A 106 2.09 -3.64 -3.89
CA PHE A 106 1.52 -4.56 -2.92
C PHE A 106 0.55 -5.58 -3.52
N PHE A 107 -0.18 -5.24 -4.60
CA PHE A 107 -1.08 -6.18 -5.27
C PHE A 107 -0.33 -7.15 -6.20
N ILE A 108 0.62 -7.88 -5.64
CA ILE A 108 1.39 -8.87 -6.40
C ILE A 108 0.46 -10.00 -6.83
N ALA A 109 0.52 -10.36 -8.11
CA ALA A 109 -0.37 -11.34 -8.74
C ALA A 109 -1.88 -11.01 -8.55
N GLY A 110 -2.22 -9.73 -8.35
CA GLY A 110 -3.61 -9.28 -8.15
C GLY A 110 -4.24 -9.77 -6.85
N THR A 111 -3.43 -10.06 -5.82
CA THR A 111 -3.98 -10.62 -4.58
C THR A 111 -4.05 -9.59 -3.45
N ASN A 112 -5.24 -9.44 -2.88
CA ASN A 112 -5.46 -8.64 -1.68
C ASN A 112 -4.74 -9.23 -0.43
N ARG A 113 -4.41 -10.50 -0.42
CA ARG A 113 -3.55 -11.12 0.60
C ARG A 113 -2.15 -10.53 0.60
N ALA A 114 -1.57 -10.33 -0.58
CA ALA A 114 -0.27 -9.68 -0.72
C ALA A 114 -0.35 -8.23 -0.22
N MET A 115 -1.38 -7.48 -0.61
CA MET A 115 -1.63 -6.12 -0.13
C MET A 115 -1.69 -6.07 1.39
N PHE A 116 -2.44 -6.97 2.03
CA PHE A 116 -2.53 -7.05 3.49
C PHE A 116 -1.18 -7.35 4.13
N ARG A 117 -0.46 -8.37 3.64
CA ARG A 117 0.85 -8.75 4.16
C ARG A 117 1.86 -7.61 4.08
N PHE A 118 1.97 -6.95 2.93
CA PHE A 118 2.94 -5.87 2.75
C PHE A 118 2.56 -4.60 3.50
N THR A 119 1.27 -4.35 3.70
CA THR A 119 0.82 -3.30 4.62
C THR A 119 1.28 -3.56 6.05
N LEU A 120 1.10 -4.78 6.57
CA LEU A 120 1.62 -5.19 7.87
C LEU A 120 3.14 -5.02 7.96
N LEU A 121 3.86 -5.52 6.99
CA LEU A 121 5.33 -5.50 6.98
C LEU A 121 5.88 -4.07 6.97
N ASN A 122 5.36 -3.21 6.10
CA ASN A 122 5.88 -1.85 5.90
C ASN A 122 5.43 -0.85 6.98
N HIS A 123 4.23 -1.01 7.53
CA HIS A 123 3.66 0.01 8.40
C HIS A 123 3.51 -0.43 9.87
N LEU A 124 3.44 -1.74 10.13
CA LEU A 124 3.33 -2.28 11.47
C LEU A 124 4.58 -3.06 11.91
N CYS A 125 5.61 -3.16 11.05
CA CYS A 125 6.87 -3.87 11.32
C CYS A 125 6.69 -5.34 11.72
N HIS A 126 5.63 -5.99 11.22
CA HIS A 126 5.33 -7.40 11.49
C HIS A 126 5.08 -8.15 10.19
N ASP A 127 5.65 -9.34 10.04
CA ASP A 127 5.28 -10.28 8.99
C ASP A 127 4.22 -11.26 9.50
N MET A 128 3.49 -11.87 8.58
CA MET A 128 2.45 -12.86 8.88
C MET A 128 2.94 -14.03 9.75
N GLU A 129 4.20 -14.42 9.60
CA GLU A 129 4.81 -15.47 10.42
C GLU A 129 4.93 -15.10 11.91
N GLN A 130 4.98 -13.80 12.22
CA GLN A 130 5.10 -13.30 13.60
C GLN A 130 3.74 -13.14 14.28
N VAL A 131 2.67 -13.00 13.49
CA VAL A 131 1.31 -12.76 13.99
C VAL A 131 0.36 -13.94 13.74
N GLN A 132 0.91 -15.08 13.27
CA GLN A 132 0.10 -16.28 13.04
C GLN A 132 -0.52 -16.83 14.33
N ASP A 133 -1.75 -17.30 14.22
CA ASP A 133 -2.47 -17.92 15.32
C ASP A 133 -3.23 -19.16 14.84
N THR A 134 -2.76 -20.34 15.23
CA THR A 134 -3.37 -21.62 14.87
C THR A 134 -4.59 -21.97 15.72
N SER A 135 -4.88 -21.20 16.76
CA SER A 135 -6.08 -21.40 17.61
C SER A 135 -7.34 -20.80 17.02
N LEU A 136 -7.20 -19.91 16.01
CA LEU A 136 -8.34 -19.29 15.33
C LEU A 136 -9.09 -20.31 14.45
N PRO A 137 -10.43 -20.24 14.43
CA PRO A 137 -11.22 -21.16 13.62
C PRO A 137 -11.02 -20.91 12.12
N PRO A 138 -11.02 -21.96 11.28
CA PRO A 138 -10.77 -21.85 9.85
C PRO A 138 -11.99 -21.47 9.01
N ASP A 139 -13.12 -21.13 9.62
CA ASP A 139 -14.41 -20.87 8.97
C ASP A 139 -14.36 -19.65 8.05
N ARG A 140 -13.52 -18.68 8.33
CA ARG A 140 -13.32 -17.47 7.50
C ARG A 140 -12.18 -17.58 6.51
N ILE A 141 -11.47 -18.69 6.48
CA ILE A 141 -10.45 -18.91 5.46
C ILE A 141 -11.15 -19.17 4.12
N ARG A 142 -10.73 -18.46 3.09
CA ARG A 142 -11.35 -18.52 1.75
C ARG A 142 -11.28 -19.94 1.16
N GLN A 143 -12.25 -20.28 0.32
CA GLN A 143 -12.40 -21.63 -0.25
C GLN A 143 -11.30 -22.00 -1.25
N ASP A 144 -10.61 -21.01 -1.82
CA ASP A 144 -9.47 -21.23 -2.70
C ASP A 144 -8.22 -21.78 -1.98
N VAL A 145 -8.20 -21.73 -0.65
CA VAL A 145 -7.15 -22.37 0.15
C VAL A 145 -7.46 -23.84 0.38
N SER A 146 -6.66 -24.72 -0.19
CA SER A 146 -6.83 -26.17 0.00
C SER A 146 -6.72 -26.57 1.46
N ARG A 147 -7.68 -27.35 1.94
CA ARG A 147 -7.66 -27.93 3.29
C ARG A 147 -6.80 -29.20 3.40
N SER A 148 -6.34 -29.71 2.25
CA SER A 148 -5.48 -30.89 2.17
C SER A 148 -4.46 -30.71 1.05
N PRO A 149 -3.50 -29.76 1.17
CA PRO A 149 -2.47 -29.54 0.18
C PRO A 149 -1.67 -30.81 -0.05
N GLY A 150 -1.52 -31.23 -1.31
CA GLY A 150 -0.85 -32.50 -1.63
C GLY A 150 -1.56 -33.76 -1.10
N GLY A 151 -2.84 -33.66 -0.68
CA GLY A 151 -3.60 -34.76 -0.11
C GLY A 151 -3.44 -34.93 1.39
N ASP A 152 -2.65 -34.09 2.07
CA ASP A 152 -2.38 -34.19 3.52
C ASP A 152 -2.95 -32.97 4.28
N SER A 153 -4.00 -33.19 5.06
CA SER A 153 -4.64 -32.15 5.88
C SER A 153 -3.73 -31.62 7.00
N ARG A 154 -2.71 -32.37 7.42
CA ARG A 154 -1.75 -31.91 8.43
C ARG A 154 -0.91 -30.74 7.91
N VAL A 155 -0.65 -30.65 6.62
CA VAL A 155 0.03 -29.51 6.01
C VAL A 155 -0.79 -28.23 6.20
N PHE A 156 -2.10 -28.31 5.97
CA PHE A 156 -2.98 -27.17 6.22
C PHE A 156 -2.99 -26.77 7.71
N LEU A 157 -3.20 -27.73 8.61
CA LEU A 157 -3.31 -27.47 10.04
C LEU A 157 -2.03 -26.93 10.68
N ASN A 158 -0.87 -27.34 10.18
CA ASN A 158 0.41 -26.94 10.78
C ASN A 158 1.06 -25.72 10.12
N ASN A 159 0.79 -25.49 8.81
CA ASN A 159 1.53 -24.47 8.05
C ASN A 159 0.64 -23.35 7.47
N CYS A 160 -0.64 -23.62 7.19
CA CYS A 160 -1.48 -22.68 6.47
C CYS A 160 -2.48 -21.93 7.36
N ILE A 161 -3.10 -22.64 8.29
CA ILE A 161 -4.20 -22.14 9.12
C ILE A 161 -3.79 -20.90 9.92
N GLY A 162 -2.58 -20.91 10.51
CA GLY A 162 -2.12 -19.84 11.39
C GLY A 162 -2.08 -18.46 10.73
N CYS A 163 -1.67 -18.41 9.46
CA CYS A 163 -1.65 -17.16 8.69
C CYS A 163 -3.02 -16.86 8.06
N HIS A 164 -3.63 -17.85 7.43
CA HIS A 164 -4.87 -17.65 6.67
C HIS A 164 -6.08 -17.29 7.54
N SER A 165 -6.17 -17.82 8.77
CA SER A 165 -7.27 -17.52 9.68
C SER A 165 -7.36 -16.03 10.08
N GLY A 166 -6.24 -15.34 10.15
CA GLY A 166 -6.18 -13.90 10.38
C GLY A 166 -6.19 -13.09 9.07
N MET A 167 -5.37 -13.51 8.10
CA MET A 167 -5.16 -12.78 6.86
C MET A 167 -6.41 -12.71 5.97
N ASP A 168 -7.10 -13.84 5.75
CA ASP A 168 -8.19 -13.89 4.77
C ASP A 168 -9.37 -12.98 5.14
N PRO A 169 -9.85 -12.91 6.41
CA PRO A 169 -10.87 -11.94 6.79
C PRO A 169 -10.39 -10.49 6.67
N MET A 170 -9.17 -10.20 7.08
CA MET A 170 -8.63 -8.83 7.04
C MET A 170 -8.33 -8.36 5.62
N ALA A 171 -7.89 -9.26 4.75
CA ALA A 171 -7.61 -8.95 3.35
C ALA A 171 -8.88 -8.54 2.57
N GLN A 172 -10.08 -8.80 3.08
CA GLN A 172 -11.32 -8.33 2.47
C GLN A 172 -11.46 -6.81 2.49
N ALA A 173 -10.80 -6.13 3.41
CA ALA A 173 -10.76 -4.67 3.44
C ALA A 173 -10.01 -4.07 2.24
N MET A 174 -9.26 -4.90 1.49
CA MET A 174 -8.48 -4.50 0.32
C MET A 174 -9.15 -4.94 -1.01
N ASN A 175 -10.47 -5.15 -1.03
CA ASN A 175 -11.23 -5.50 -2.24
C ASN A 175 -11.74 -4.28 -2.97
#